data_b0ab2d8028bd00bba76827110123c707
#
_entry.id   b0ab2d8028bd00bba76827110123c707
#
_cell.length_a   1.000
_cell.length_b   1.000
_cell.length_c   1.000
_cell.angle_alpha   90.00
_cell.angle_beta   90.00
_cell.angle_gamma   90.00
#
_symmetry.space_group_name_H-M   'P 1'
#
loop_
_entity.id
_entity.type
_entity.pdbx_description
1 polymer ?
#
loop_
_entity_poly.entity_id
_entity_poly.type
_entity_poly.pdbx_seq_one_letter_code
_entity_poly.pdbx_strand_id
1 'polypeptide(L)'
;MTSFKSLIAALVIAVATLAPALAAAAEEAVLRTRAVVTSDTVTLGDLFLNAGDTADRPVSRAPAPGERAAISAGHVVNAARAAGLLWPNHERYTHLIVQRDGVEVSADMQRDAVADAIMRSQAAAAPADVRYAVSFDKTPRALHVARGTTPEAVVAGLEYDARTGLFTARVTTPARKARTLTLTGRARQIREVPMPVTAIGRGETITEGMVSMVEMDAARIAPGTALTVDEIIGMSSRTALRAGQPVRVADLRLPVAVTKDSRVSITFEMPGMILTATGRALEDGPMGGLIRVLNTRSRRTIHARIVAPDRVVVESDLPMQLAHTLN
;
A
#
# COMPACT_ATOMS: atom_id res chain seq x y z
N MET A 1 82.05 83.12 -23.96
CA MET A 1 80.69 83.08 -24.50
C MET A 1 79.88 82.07 -23.72
N THR A 2 79.13 82.56 -22.83
CA THR A 2 77.69 82.25 -22.54
C THR A 2 77.32 80.81 -22.53
N SER A 3 76.73 80.26 -21.47
CA SER A 3 75.43 80.63 -20.92
C SER A 3 75.10 79.84 -19.66
N PHE A 4 74.50 80.52 -18.74
CA PHE A 4 73.81 80.09 -17.54
C PHE A 4 72.68 79.13 -17.78
N LYS A 5 72.57 78.02 -16.98
CA LYS A 5 71.30 77.35 -16.78
C LYS A 5 71.11 76.89 -15.34
N SER A 6 70.09 77.45 -14.74
CA SER A 6 69.62 77.36 -13.38
C SER A 6 69.22 75.93 -12.95
N LEU A 7 69.61 75.60 -11.76
CA LEU A 7 69.18 74.41 -11.02
C LEU A 7 67.85 74.75 -10.24
N ILE A 8 66.73 74.11 -10.59
CA ILE A 8 65.50 74.14 -9.80
C ILE A 8 65.35 72.77 -9.16
N ALA A 9 65.60 72.75 -7.85
CA ALA A 9 65.31 71.55 -6.99
C ALA A 9 63.78 71.46 -6.74
N ALA A 10 63.17 70.44 -7.26
CA ALA A 10 61.79 70.08 -6.93
C ALA A 10 61.75 69.15 -5.66
N LEU A 11 61.30 69.71 -4.56
CA LEU A 11 61.02 69.02 -3.29
C LEU A 11 59.69 68.26 -3.44
N VAL A 12 59.74 66.87 -3.62
CA VAL A 12 58.54 66.01 -3.61
C VAL A 12 58.22 65.68 -2.14
N ILE A 13 57.17 66.26 -1.60
CA ILE A 13 56.57 65.91 -0.28
C ILE A 13 55.70 64.66 -0.52
N ALA A 14 56.17 63.49 -0.08
CA ALA A 14 55.38 62.29 -0.02
C ALA A 14 54.40 62.38 1.18
N VAL A 15 53.15 62.70 0.93
CA VAL A 15 52.07 62.59 1.93
C VAL A 15 51.67 61.10 2.01
N ALA A 16 52.18 60.40 3.01
CA ALA A 16 51.72 59.09 3.39
C ALA A 16 50.28 59.21 3.97
N THR A 17 49.28 58.89 3.14
CA THR A 17 47.92 58.73 3.60
C THR A 17 47.82 57.44 4.42
N LEU A 18 47.87 57.60 5.72
CA LEU A 18 47.54 56.57 6.71
C LEU A 18 46.00 56.38 6.64
N ALA A 19 45.56 55.41 5.82
CA ALA A 19 44.16 54.97 5.80
C ALA A 19 43.87 54.33 7.16
N PRO A 20 42.89 54.78 7.95
CA PRO A 20 42.45 54.06 9.12
C PRO A 20 41.87 52.76 8.62
N ALA A 21 42.54 51.64 8.95
CA ALA A 21 41.89 50.36 8.88
C ALA A 21 40.66 50.45 9.79
N LEU A 22 39.44 50.57 9.22
CA LEU A 22 38.21 50.33 9.94
C LEU A 22 38.32 48.89 10.43
N ALA A 23 38.71 48.73 11.70
CA ALA A 23 38.47 47.48 12.41
C ALA A 23 36.94 47.30 12.39
N ALA A 24 36.45 46.47 11.49
CA ALA A 24 35.08 46.00 11.52
C ALA A 24 34.88 45.45 12.93
N ALA A 25 34.10 46.18 13.74
CA ALA A 25 33.68 45.73 15.06
C ALA A 25 33.08 44.33 14.80
N ALA A 26 33.71 43.29 15.34
CA ALA A 26 33.22 41.95 15.20
C ALA A 26 31.81 41.92 15.81
N GLU A 27 30.81 41.83 14.92
CA GLU A 27 29.41 41.85 15.34
C GLU A 27 29.20 40.62 16.26
N GLU A 28 28.61 40.87 17.44
CA GLU A 28 28.38 39.82 18.41
C GLU A 28 27.41 38.80 17.85
N ALA A 29 27.72 37.49 17.95
CA ALA A 29 26.91 36.42 17.44
C ALA A 29 25.58 36.34 18.20
N VAL A 30 24.47 36.35 17.46
CA VAL A 30 23.11 36.25 17.99
C VAL A 30 22.63 34.82 17.91
N LEU A 31 22.37 34.21 19.06
CA LEU A 31 21.89 32.84 19.15
C LEU A 31 20.49 32.72 18.58
N ARG A 32 20.23 31.62 17.82
CA ARG A 32 18.88 31.30 17.35
C ARG A 32 18.04 30.79 18.52
N THR A 33 16.82 31.24 18.63
CA THR A 33 15.86 30.79 19.65
C THR A 33 15.56 29.30 19.56
N ARG A 34 15.68 28.74 18.36
CA ARG A 34 15.51 27.29 18.09
C ARG A 34 16.55 26.86 17.07
N ALA A 35 17.43 25.99 17.46
CA ALA A 35 18.41 25.36 16.57
C ALA A 35 17.81 24.08 15.94
N VAL A 36 17.40 24.19 14.66
CA VAL A 36 16.89 23.07 13.87
C VAL A 36 17.89 22.75 12.77
N VAL A 37 18.38 21.52 12.74
CA VAL A 37 19.43 21.06 11.84
C VAL A 37 18.87 20.05 10.87
N THR A 38 19.20 20.16 9.59
CA THR A 38 18.77 19.23 8.54
C THR A 38 19.87 18.24 8.14
N SER A 39 21.13 18.58 8.40
CA SER A 39 22.32 17.80 8.05
C SER A 39 22.78 16.86 9.19
N ASP A 40 23.78 16.00 8.88
CA ASP A 40 24.41 15.11 9.89
C ASP A 40 25.35 15.86 10.85
N THR A 41 25.61 17.14 10.60
CA THR A 41 26.52 17.98 11.36
C THR A 41 25.83 19.27 11.75
N VAL A 42 25.99 19.68 13.00
CA VAL A 42 25.57 20.98 13.50
C VAL A 42 26.64 22.00 13.13
N THR A 43 26.26 23.07 12.44
CA THR A 43 27.16 24.16 12.04
C THR A 43 26.92 25.42 12.87
N LEU A 44 27.81 26.40 12.76
CA LEU A 44 27.60 27.70 13.42
C LEU A 44 26.38 28.43 12.87
N GLY A 45 26.05 28.29 11.59
CA GLY A 45 24.86 28.87 10.97
C GLY A 45 23.55 28.26 11.47
N ASP A 46 23.57 27.02 11.99
CA ASP A 46 22.42 26.40 12.63
C ASP A 46 22.15 26.99 14.02
N LEU A 47 23.21 27.47 14.69
CA LEU A 47 23.15 28.00 16.05
C LEU A 47 23.00 29.53 16.11
N PHE A 48 23.59 30.24 15.16
CA PHE A 48 23.63 31.72 15.15
C PHE A 48 22.95 32.30 13.91
N LEU A 49 22.31 33.47 14.10
CA LEU A 49 21.62 34.19 13.02
C LEU A 49 22.60 34.88 12.08
N ASN A 50 23.70 35.44 12.62
CA ASN A 50 24.66 36.26 11.94
C ASN A 50 26.06 35.60 11.87
N ALA A 51 26.12 34.26 11.59
CA ALA A 51 27.36 33.52 11.46
C ALA A 51 28.20 33.91 10.23
N GLY A 52 27.60 34.66 9.26
CA GLY A 52 28.30 35.14 8.05
C GLY A 52 29.08 34.01 7.33
N ASP A 53 30.30 34.32 6.93
CA ASP A 53 31.20 33.39 6.22
C ASP A 53 31.62 32.17 7.05
N THR A 54 31.31 32.16 8.36
CA THR A 54 31.63 31.05 9.26
C THR A 54 30.44 30.09 9.43
N ALA A 55 29.30 30.34 8.78
CA ALA A 55 28.07 29.57 8.95
C ALA A 55 28.26 28.06 8.73
N ASP A 56 29.09 27.65 7.78
CA ASP A 56 29.31 26.26 7.43
C ASP A 56 30.35 25.55 8.36
N ARG A 57 30.93 26.28 9.33
CA ARG A 57 31.89 25.67 10.24
C ARG A 57 31.23 24.65 11.16
N PRO A 58 31.72 23.40 11.21
CA PRO A 58 31.16 22.36 12.01
C PRO A 58 31.40 22.60 13.51
N VAL A 59 30.36 22.37 14.30
CA VAL A 59 30.42 22.46 15.78
C VAL A 59 30.38 21.06 16.39
N SER A 60 29.42 20.23 16.00
CA SER A 60 29.26 18.88 16.54
C SER A 60 28.51 17.98 15.56
N ARG A 61 28.42 16.68 15.87
CA ARG A 61 27.52 15.79 15.15
C ARG A 61 26.08 16.10 15.53
N ALA A 62 25.18 16.11 14.54
CA ALA A 62 23.75 16.23 14.77
C ALA A 62 23.17 14.97 15.44
N PRO A 63 22.08 15.08 16.21
CA PRO A 63 21.34 13.92 16.72
C PRO A 63 20.74 13.09 15.59
N ALA A 64 20.08 11.97 15.93
CA ALA A 64 19.31 11.22 14.95
C ALA A 64 18.11 12.06 14.45
N PRO A 65 17.65 11.82 13.19
CA PRO A 65 16.47 12.52 12.66
C PRO A 65 15.28 12.47 13.62
N GLY A 66 14.60 13.59 13.84
CA GLY A 66 13.51 13.74 14.78
C GLY A 66 13.91 13.87 16.26
N GLU A 67 15.18 13.65 16.60
CA GLU A 67 15.65 13.70 17.98
C GLU A 67 16.24 15.06 18.39
N ARG A 68 16.34 15.25 19.69
CA ARG A 68 16.98 16.42 20.32
C ARG A 68 18.23 15.99 21.05
N ALA A 69 19.26 16.82 20.99
CA ALA A 69 20.46 16.66 21.78
C ALA A 69 20.86 17.98 22.45
N ALA A 70 21.50 17.88 23.60
CA ALA A 70 22.11 19.00 24.30
C ALA A 70 23.58 19.09 23.92
N ILE A 71 24.02 20.27 23.47
CA ILE A 71 25.42 20.59 23.18
C ILE A 71 25.90 21.51 24.31
N SER A 72 27.06 21.23 24.88
CA SER A 72 27.68 22.09 25.90
C SER A 72 27.93 23.49 25.33
N ALA A 73 27.47 24.53 26.03
CA ALA A 73 27.70 25.92 25.64
C ALA A 73 29.21 26.24 25.58
N GLY A 74 30.01 25.68 26.46
CA GLY A 74 31.49 25.82 26.42
C GLY A 74 32.09 25.29 25.11
N HIS A 75 31.55 24.16 24.59
CA HIS A 75 31.98 23.62 23.30
C HIS A 75 31.63 24.57 22.16
N VAL A 76 30.42 25.15 22.18
CA VAL A 76 29.98 26.13 21.18
C VAL A 76 30.81 27.41 21.24
N VAL A 77 31.10 27.95 22.44
CA VAL A 77 32.00 29.12 22.63
C VAL A 77 33.35 28.85 22.00
N ASN A 78 33.95 27.69 22.25
CA ASN A 78 35.24 27.36 21.70
C ASN A 78 35.23 27.20 20.17
N ALA A 79 34.18 26.58 19.61
CA ALA A 79 34.00 26.45 18.16
C ALA A 79 33.79 27.82 17.50
N ALA A 80 32.94 28.70 18.08
CA ALA A 80 32.71 30.03 17.59
C ALA A 80 34.01 30.86 17.59
N ARG A 81 34.76 30.85 18.71
CA ARG A 81 36.05 31.51 18.84
C ARG A 81 37.08 31.05 17.83
N ALA A 82 37.18 29.76 17.63
CA ALA A 82 38.10 29.15 16.62
C ALA A 82 37.73 29.58 15.19
N ALA A 83 36.48 29.90 14.93
CA ALA A 83 36.00 30.40 13.64
C ALA A 83 36.10 31.97 13.54
N GLY A 84 36.52 32.67 14.60
CA GLY A 84 36.55 34.14 14.64
C GLY A 84 35.23 34.80 14.96
N LEU A 85 34.21 34.05 15.41
CA LEU A 85 32.91 34.52 15.78
C LEU A 85 32.88 34.82 17.29
N LEU A 86 32.47 36.03 17.69
CA LEU A 86 32.41 36.43 19.10
C LEU A 86 31.02 36.10 19.69
N TRP A 87 30.99 35.15 20.62
CA TRP A 87 29.80 34.85 21.43
C TRP A 87 30.18 34.68 22.90
N PRO A 88 30.00 35.72 23.72
CA PRO A 88 30.42 35.71 25.12
C PRO A 88 29.47 34.96 26.06
N ASN A 89 28.35 34.43 25.58
CA ASN A 89 27.33 33.71 26.37
C ASN A 89 26.86 34.51 27.60
N HIS A 90 26.41 35.72 27.39
CA HIS A 90 25.94 36.59 28.47
C HIS A 90 24.79 36.00 29.29
N GLU A 91 23.93 35.18 28.65
CA GLU A 91 22.80 34.52 29.29
C GLU A 91 23.24 33.31 30.15
N ARG A 92 24.53 32.98 30.15
CA ARG A 92 25.12 31.88 30.93
C ARG A 92 24.48 30.52 30.66
N TYR A 93 24.13 30.27 29.41
CA TYR A 93 23.68 28.92 29.03
C TYR A 93 24.74 27.88 29.37
N THR A 94 24.32 26.75 29.96
CA THR A 94 25.16 25.61 30.19
C THR A 94 25.10 24.63 29.01
N HIS A 95 23.94 24.54 28.36
CA HIS A 95 23.68 23.68 27.21
C HIS A 95 22.75 24.39 26.22
N LEU A 96 22.95 24.08 24.94
CA LEU A 96 22.06 24.48 23.85
C LEU A 96 21.33 23.24 23.33
N ILE A 97 20.02 23.34 23.17
CA ILE A 97 19.22 22.23 22.64
C ILE A 97 19.15 22.36 21.12
N VAL A 98 19.61 21.34 20.44
CA VAL A 98 19.53 21.22 18.99
C VAL A 98 18.54 20.12 18.66
N GLN A 99 17.62 20.39 17.75
CA GLN A 99 16.69 19.41 17.21
C GLN A 99 17.06 19.11 15.76
N ARG A 100 17.21 17.83 15.43
CA ARG A 100 17.34 17.45 14.03
C ARG A 100 15.97 17.26 13.40
N ASP A 101 15.77 17.93 12.27
CA ASP A 101 14.57 17.74 11.46
C ASP A 101 14.54 16.34 10.85
N GLY A 102 13.35 15.81 10.61
CA GLY A 102 13.19 14.49 10.04
C GLY A 102 11.78 14.25 9.54
N VAL A 103 11.66 13.30 8.62
CA VAL A 103 10.37 12.83 8.12
C VAL A 103 9.92 11.65 8.98
N GLU A 104 8.70 11.71 9.44
CA GLU A 104 8.11 10.68 10.31
C GLU A 104 7.79 9.41 9.53
N VAL A 105 8.17 8.26 10.11
CA VAL A 105 7.70 6.92 9.75
C VAL A 105 6.60 6.57 10.73
N SER A 106 5.35 6.72 10.27
CA SER A 106 4.16 6.62 11.10
C SER A 106 3.94 5.20 11.66
N ALA A 107 3.05 5.08 12.65
CA ALA A 107 2.63 3.78 13.19
C ALA A 107 1.97 2.89 12.12
N ASP A 108 1.28 3.50 11.15
CA ASP A 108 0.63 2.77 10.06
C ASP A 108 1.69 2.18 9.11
N MET A 109 2.69 2.96 8.72
CA MET A 109 3.82 2.45 7.92
C MET A 109 4.58 1.31 8.62
N GLN A 110 4.73 1.41 9.95
CA GLN A 110 5.32 0.34 10.75
C GLN A 110 4.43 -0.90 10.77
N ARG A 111 3.10 -0.73 10.82
CA ARG A 111 2.11 -1.82 10.77
C ARG A 111 2.18 -2.55 9.43
N ASP A 112 2.17 -1.81 8.34
CA ASP A 112 2.23 -2.36 6.99
C ASP A 112 3.52 -3.14 6.77
N ALA A 113 4.66 -2.59 7.20
CA ALA A 113 5.95 -3.28 7.11
C ALA A 113 5.97 -4.61 7.90
N VAL A 114 5.34 -4.65 9.08
CA VAL A 114 5.21 -5.89 9.88
C VAL A 114 4.28 -6.87 9.20
N ALA A 115 3.12 -6.41 8.66
CA ALA A 115 2.18 -7.26 7.92
C ALA A 115 2.87 -7.91 6.70
N ASP A 116 3.62 -7.13 5.92
CA ASP A 116 4.39 -7.61 4.78
C ASP A 116 5.48 -8.60 5.18
N ALA A 117 6.14 -8.36 6.31
CA ALA A 117 7.17 -9.27 6.82
C ALA A 117 6.55 -10.61 7.26
N ILE A 118 5.39 -10.59 7.92
CA ILE A 118 4.64 -11.80 8.28
C ILE A 118 4.20 -12.54 7.01
N MET A 119 3.64 -11.84 6.03
CA MET A 119 3.21 -12.41 4.76
C MET A 119 4.37 -13.10 4.05
N ARG A 120 5.54 -12.47 3.95
CA ARG A 120 6.74 -13.09 3.37
C ARG A 120 7.20 -14.32 4.16
N SER A 121 7.15 -14.28 5.50
CA SER A 121 7.54 -15.42 6.34
C SER A 121 6.61 -16.62 6.20
N GLN A 122 5.34 -16.38 5.85
CA GLN A 122 4.30 -17.40 5.72
C GLN A 122 4.01 -17.79 4.26
N ALA A 123 4.70 -17.20 3.28
CA ALA A 123 4.41 -17.37 1.85
C ALA A 123 4.37 -18.84 1.36
N ALA A 124 5.12 -19.74 2.01
CA ALA A 124 5.10 -21.17 1.69
C ALA A 124 3.92 -21.95 2.31
N ALA A 125 3.29 -21.40 3.34
CA ALA A 125 2.27 -22.08 4.15
C ALA A 125 0.86 -21.48 3.98
N ALA A 126 0.77 -20.20 3.62
CA ALA A 126 -0.50 -19.49 3.47
C ALA A 126 -0.94 -19.41 1.99
N PRO A 127 -2.25 -19.47 1.70
CA PRO A 127 -2.78 -19.17 0.37
C PRO A 127 -2.41 -17.75 -0.07
N ALA A 128 -2.26 -17.54 -1.38
CA ALA A 128 -1.80 -16.27 -1.95
C ALA A 128 -2.78 -15.09 -1.73
N ASP A 129 -4.04 -15.38 -1.45
CA ASP A 129 -5.12 -14.42 -1.21
C ASP A 129 -5.31 -14.03 0.27
N VAL A 130 -4.43 -14.53 1.15
CA VAL A 130 -4.45 -14.19 2.57
C VAL A 130 -3.58 -12.96 2.82
N ARG A 131 -4.13 -11.99 3.55
CA ARG A 131 -3.41 -10.83 4.10
C ARG A 131 -3.36 -10.94 5.63
N TYR A 132 -2.57 -10.08 6.26
CA TYR A 132 -2.43 -10.06 7.71
C TYR A 132 -2.84 -8.69 8.27
N ALA A 133 -3.91 -8.66 9.08
CA ALA A 133 -4.29 -7.49 9.86
C ALA A 133 -3.47 -7.48 11.17
N VAL A 134 -2.55 -6.54 11.27
CA VAL A 134 -1.66 -6.38 12.41
C VAL A 134 -2.23 -5.38 13.41
N SER A 135 -2.27 -5.76 14.68
CA SER A 135 -2.58 -4.88 15.82
C SER A 135 -1.45 -4.91 16.83
N PHE A 136 -0.95 -3.73 17.22
CA PHE A 136 0.08 -3.62 18.25
C PHE A 136 -0.55 -3.60 19.66
N ASP A 137 0.14 -4.18 20.64
CA ASP A 137 -0.27 -4.11 22.05
C ASP A 137 -0.19 -2.69 22.59
N LYS A 138 0.76 -1.89 22.08
CA LYS A 138 0.96 -0.49 22.40
C LYS A 138 1.22 0.29 21.13
N THR A 139 0.70 1.50 21.03
CA THR A 139 0.99 2.39 19.89
C THR A 139 2.51 2.57 19.74
N PRO A 140 3.09 2.23 18.58
CA PRO A 140 4.51 2.40 18.33
C PRO A 140 4.92 3.87 18.43
N ARG A 141 6.12 4.11 18.93
CA ARG A 141 6.73 5.43 18.80
C ARG A 141 7.05 5.70 17.33
N ALA A 142 6.88 6.95 16.92
CA ALA A 142 7.32 7.37 15.61
C ALA A 142 8.84 7.16 15.43
N LEU A 143 9.22 6.60 14.31
CA LEU A 143 10.60 6.63 13.81
C LEU A 143 10.74 7.79 12.85
N HIS A 144 11.96 8.25 12.62
CA HIS A 144 12.21 9.35 11.71
C HIS A 144 13.38 9.02 10.79
N VAL A 145 13.30 9.50 9.55
CA VAL A 145 14.40 9.47 8.59
C VAL A 145 14.86 10.88 8.25
N ALA A 146 16.05 11.03 7.72
CA ALA A 146 16.54 12.34 7.28
C ALA A 146 15.66 12.91 6.16
N ARG A 147 15.56 14.25 6.10
CA ARG A 147 14.88 14.93 5.00
C ARG A 147 15.48 14.52 3.65
N GLY A 148 14.63 14.24 2.66
CA GLY A 148 15.08 13.73 1.35
C GLY A 148 15.26 12.21 1.28
N THR A 149 15.09 11.50 2.40
CA THR A 149 15.02 10.02 2.44
C THR A 149 13.55 9.59 2.42
N THR A 150 13.22 8.58 1.64
CA THR A 150 11.88 7.98 1.66
C THR A 150 11.58 7.42 3.04
N PRO A 151 10.46 7.81 3.68
CA PRO A 151 10.08 7.26 4.97
C PRO A 151 9.66 5.80 4.78
N GLU A 152 10.45 4.90 5.34
CA GLU A 152 10.22 3.46 5.25
C GLU A 152 10.54 2.80 6.60
N ALA A 153 9.69 1.85 6.99
CA ALA A 153 9.93 0.97 8.11
C ALA A 153 10.54 -0.35 7.61
N VAL A 154 11.64 -0.77 8.20
CA VAL A 154 12.33 -2.02 7.85
C VAL A 154 12.23 -2.98 9.04
N VAL A 155 11.73 -4.19 8.79
CA VAL A 155 11.70 -5.26 9.79
C VAL A 155 13.04 -6.00 9.77
N ALA A 156 13.87 -5.76 10.78
CA ALA A 156 15.20 -6.36 10.93
C ALA A 156 15.16 -7.76 11.57
N GLY A 157 14.02 -8.13 12.18
CA GLY A 157 13.82 -9.45 12.77
C GLY A 157 12.35 -9.65 13.11
N LEU A 158 11.85 -10.86 12.90
CA LEU A 158 10.46 -11.22 13.13
C LEU A 158 10.38 -12.59 13.77
N GLU A 159 9.62 -12.70 14.84
CA GLU A 159 9.15 -13.94 15.43
C GLU A 159 7.62 -13.92 15.34
N TYR A 160 7.03 -14.92 14.70
CA TYR A 160 5.56 -15.02 14.50
C TYR A 160 5.09 -16.43 14.77
N ASP A 161 4.13 -16.58 15.66
CA ASP A 161 3.44 -17.84 15.95
C ASP A 161 2.09 -17.87 15.20
N ALA A 162 2.02 -18.64 14.12
CA ALA A 162 0.81 -18.76 13.29
C ALA A 162 -0.40 -19.35 14.03
N ARG A 163 -0.17 -20.13 15.11
CA ARG A 163 -1.25 -20.75 15.91
C ARG A 163 -1.95 -19.75 16.81
N THR A 164 -1.19 -18.84 17.43
CA THR A 164 -1.73 -17.83 18.36
C THR A 164 -1.93 -16.47 17.72
N GLY A 165 -1.30 -16.23 16.56
CA GLY A 165 -1.25 -14.96 15.89
C GLY A 165 -0.34 -13.93 16.56
N LEU A 166 0.40 -14.31 17.61
CA LEU A 166 1.30 -13.40 18.32
C LEU A 166 2.58 -13.17 17.52
N PHE A 167 3.08 -11.95 17.58
CA PHE A 167 4.37 -11.61 16.95
C PHE A 167 5.22 -10.72 17.84
N THR A 168 6.53 -10.82 17.62
CA THR A 168 7.57 -9.88 18.10
C THR A 168 8.39 -9.45 16.91
N ALA A 169 8.37 -8.15 16.57
CA ALA A 169 9.09 -7.59 15.44
C ALA A 169 10.11 -6.54 15.90
N ARG A 170 11.32 -6.57 15.34
CA ARG A 170 12.29 -5.50 15.47
C ARG A 170 12.22 -4.62 14.26
N VAL A 171 11.73 -3.41 14.44
CA VAL A 171 11.48 -2.43 13.37
C VAL A 171 12.50 -1.30 13.47
N THR A 172 13.08 -0.93 12.36
CA THR A 172 14.08 0.14 12.22
C THR A 172 13.81 0.94 10.94
N THR A 173 14.65 1.91 10.62
CA THR A 173 14.65 2.63 9.35
C THR A 173 15.95 2.34 8.59
N PRO A 174 16.04 2.58 7.27
CA PRO A 174 17.25 2.30 6.47
C PRO A 174 18.46 3.19 6.83
N ALA A 175 18.33 4.14 7.75
CA ALA A 175 19.42 5.04 8.14
C ALA A 175 20.55 4.32 8.89
N ARG A 176 21.80 4.73 8.62
CA ARG A 176 22.97 4.28 9.44
C ARG A 176 22.73 4.69 10.89
N LYS A 177 22.86 3.75 11.84
CA LYS A 177 22.60 3.95 13.27
C LYS A 177 21.14 4.34 13.59
N ALA A 178 20.20 3.81 12.82
CA ALA A 178 18.79 3.98 13.11
C ALA A 178 18.43 3.33 14.46
N ARG A 179 17.49 3.95 15.15
CA ARG A 179 16.90 3.36 16.35
C ARG A 179 16.10 2.13 15.97
N THR A 180 16.26 1.05 16.71
CA THR A 180 15.43 -0.14 16.56
C THR A 180 14.38 -0.16 17.66
N LEU A 181 13.13 -0.38 17.27
CA LEU A 181 12.00 -0.59 18.18
C LEU A 181 11.65 -2.07 18.20
N THR A 182 11.37 -2.59 19.38
CA THR A 182 10.76 -3.92 19.53
C THR A 182 9.25 -3.71 19.68
N LEU A 183 8.48 -4.24 18.72
CA LEU A 183 7.03 -4.15 18.67
C LEU A 183 6.45 -5.53 18.90
N THR A 184 5.46 -5.61 19.77
CA THR A 184 4.67 -6.81 20.04
C THR A 184 3.22 -6.57 19.70
N GLY A 185 2.53 -7.65 19.39
CA GLY A 185 1.11 -7.55 19.05
C GLY A 185 0.57 -8.85 18.50
N ARG A 186 -0.56 -8.72 17.82
CA ARG A 186 -1.27 -9.83 17.19
C ARG A 186 -1.54 -9.56 15.72
N ALA A 187 -1.27 -10.54 14.87
CA ALA A 187 -1.64 -10.55 13.47
C ALA A 187 -2.70 -11.62 13.22
N ARG A 188 -3.78 -11.22 12.57
CA ARG A 188 -4.86 -12.12 12.16
C ARG A 188 -4.84 -12.26 10.65
N GLN A 189 -5.08 -13.47 10.18
CA GLN A 189 -5.27 -13.71 8.76
C GLN A 189 -6.62 -13.12 8.32
N ILE A 190 -6.60 -12.30 7.30
CA ILE A 190 -7.80 -11.76 6.66
C ILE A 190 -7.84 -12.20 5.20
N ARG A 191 -9.05 -12.41 4.69
CA ARG A 191 -9.32 -12.67 3.28
C ARG A 191 -10.47 -11.78 2.82
N GLU A 192 -10.42 -11.40 1.58
CA GLU A 192 -11.57 -10.77 0.92
C GLU A 192 -12.54 -11.86 0.49
N VAL A 193 -13.81 -11.70 0.86
CA VAL A 193 -14.90 -12.59 0.46
C VAL A 193 -16.05 -11.79 -0.14
N PRO A 194 -16.72 -12.31 -1.19
CA PRO A 194 -17.85 -11.63 -1.77
C PRO A 194 -19.07 -11.73 -0.83
N MET A 195 -19.69 -10.59 -0.56
CA MET A 195 -20.91 -10.48 0.25
C MET A 195 -21.98 -9.72 -0.49
N PRO A 196 -23.26 -10.14 -0.41
CA PRO A 196 -24.38 -9.38 -0.90
C PRO A 196 -24.48 -8.01 -0.22
N VAL A 197 -24.63 -6.95 -1.02
CA VAL A 197 -24.87 -5.58 -0.53
C VAL A 197 -26.31 -5.42 -0.07
N THR A 198 -27.24 -6.12 -0.75
CA THR A 198 -28.67 -6.17 -0.44
C THR A 198 -29.11 -7.62 -0.30
N ALA A 199 -30.28 -7.84 0.31
CA ALA A 199 -30.86 -9.18 0.36
C ALA A 199 -31.23 -9.66 -1.04
N ILE A 200 -30.88 -10.92 -1.37
CA ILE A 200 -31.15 -11.55 -2.66
C ILE A 200 -32.22 -12.62 -2.45
N GLY A 201 -33.31 -12.53 -3.22
CA GLY A 201 -34.44 -13.45 -3.13
C GLY A 201 -34.11 -14.85 -3.65
N ARG A 202 -34.89 -15.87 -3.21
CA ARG A 202 -34.76 -17.22 -3.74
C ARG A 202 -35.02 -17.25 -5.25
N GLY A 203 -34.15 -17.85 -6.01
CA GLY A 203 -34.26 -17.97 -7.47
C GLY A 203 -33.77 -16.73 -8.24
N GLU A 204 -33.45 -15.68 -7.56
CA GLU A 204 -32.92 -14.45 -8.15
C GLU A 204 -31.49 -14.67 -8.66
N THR A 205 -31.21 -14.17 -9.86
CA THR A 205 -29.88 -14.25 -10.46
C THR A 205 -29.00 -13.13 -9.91
N ILE A 206 -27.81 -13.50 -9.45
CA ILE A 206 -26.86 -12.59 -8.83
C ILE A 206 -26.10 -11.84 -9.92
N THR A 207 -26.14 -10.50 -9.84
CA THR A 207 -25.41 -9.62 -10.74
C THR A 207 -24.27 -8.90 -10.00
N GLU A 208 -23.32 -8.37 -10.75
CA GLU A 208 -22.11 -7.73 -10.22
C GLU A 208 -22.43 -6.60 -9.22
N GLY A 209 -23.46 -5.78 -9.49
CA GLY A 209 -23.89 -4.69 -8.60
C GLY A 209 -24.51 -5.14 -7.26
N MET A 210 -24.84 -6.42 -7.11
CA MET A 210 -25.43 -6.96 -5.88
C MET A 210 -24.40 -7.47 -4.87
N VAL A 211 -23.11 -7.50 -5.23
CA VAL A 211 -22.05 -8.11 -4.44
C VAL A 211 -20.90 -7.12 -4.28
N SER A 212 -20.26 -7.11 -3.11
CA SER A 212 -19.02 -6.38 -2.85
C SER A 212 -18.01 -7.30 -2.16
N MET A 213 -16.72 -7.09 -2.43
CA MET A 213 -15.65 -7.75 -1.68
C MET A 213 -15.48 -7.09 -0.33
N VAL A 214 -15.46 -7.89 0.73
CA VAL A 214 -15.35 -7.43 2.12
C VAL A 214 -14.27 -8.24 2.83
N GLU A 215 -13.38 -7.54 3.54
CA GLU A 215 -12.36 -8.18 4.36
C GLU A 215 -12.99 -8.89 5.56
N MET A 216 -12.64 -10.16 5.75
CA MET A 216 -13.10 -10.97 6.87
C MET A 216 -11.95 -11.76 7.49
N ASP A 217 -12.00 -11.95 8.81
CA ASP A 217 -11.08 -12.84 9.51
C ASP A 217 -11.21 -14.27 8.94
N ALA A 218 -10.10 -14.82 8.45
CA ALA A 218 -10.08 -16.13 7.81
C ALA A 218 -10.62 -17.25 8.71
N ALA A 219 -10.44 -17.12 10.03
CA ALA A 219 -10.98 -18.07 11.01
C ALA A 219 -12.52 -18.06 11.11
N ARG A 220 -13.16 -17.01 10.60
CA ARG A 220 -14.63 -16.86 10.56
C ARG A 220 -15.25 -17.30 9.24
N ILE A 221 -14.45 -17.60 8.24
CA ILE A 221 -14.91 -18.05 6.93
C ILE A 221 -15.27 -19.53 7.04
N ALA A 222 -16.56 -19.82 6.90
CA ALA A 222 -17.05 -21.19 6.97
C ALA A 222 -16.56 -22.01 5.74
N PRO A 223 -16.30 -23.29 5.88
CA PRO A 223 -16.00 -24.17 4.72
C PRO A 223 -17.10 -24.09 3.66
N GLY A 224 -16.70 -24.03 2.39
CA GLY A 224 -17.62 -23.93 1.26
C GLY A 224 -18.18 -22.53 1.02
N THR A 225 -17.63 -21.48 1.66
CA THR A 225 -17.89 -20.09 1.30
C THR A 225 -17.25 -19.79 -0.06
N ALA A 226 -17.96 -19.10 -0.94
CA ALA A 226 -17.41 -18.60 -2.19
C ALA A 226 -16.31 -17.55 -1.89
N LEU A 227 -15.19 -17.61 -2.58
CA LEU A 227 -14.03 -16.78 -2.32
C LEU A 227 -13.80 -15.74 -3.41
N THR A 228 -14.40 -15.95 -4.58
CA THR A 228 -14.28 -15.03 -5.72
C THR A 228 -15.65 -14.57 -6.21
N VAL A 229 -15.70 -13.43 -6.83
CA VAL A 229 -16.92 -12.88 -7.44
C VAL A 229 -17.40 -13.77 -8.60
N ASP A 230 -16.46 -14.35 -9.34
CA ASP A 230 -16.74 -15.22 -10.49
C ASP A 230 -17.49 -16.50 -10.11
N GLU A 231 -17.32 -16.98 -8.88
CA GLU A 231 -18.07 -18.14 -8.36
C GLU A 231 -19.55 -17.84 -8.12
N ILE A 232 -19.94 -16.56 -8.07
CA ILE A 232 -21.27 -16.08 -7.67
C ILE A 232 -22.04 -15.43 -8.80
N ILE A 233 -21.35 -14.60 -9.60
CA ILE A 233 -21.98 -13.84 -10.68
C ILE A 233 -22.58 -14.77 -11.71
N GLY A 234 -23.82 -14.47 -12.14
CA GLY A 234 -24.55 -15.31 -13.09
C GLY A 234 -25.21 -16.54 -12.47
N MET A 235 -24.94 -16.85 -11.19
CA MET A 235 -25.63 -17.94 -10.47
C MET A 235 -26.95 -17.44 -9.91
N SER A 236 -27.88 -18.34 -9.67
CA SER A 236 -29.13 -18.06 -8.96
C SER A 236 -29.06 -18.60 -7.54
N SER A 237 -29.68 -17.88 -6.61
CA SER A 237 -29.76 -18.33 -5.22
C SER A 237 -30.75 -19.48 -5.06
N ARG A 238 -30.38 -20.50 -4.28
CA ARG A 238 -31.30 -21.60 -3.86
C ARG A 238 -32.18 -21.17 -2.70
N THR A 239 -31.62 -20.32 -1.81
CA THR A 239 -32.25 -19.82 -0.59
C THR A 239 -32.15 -18.31 -0.59
N ALA A 240 -32.93 -17.61 0.22
CA ALA A 240 -32.74 -16.18 0.39
C ALA A 240 -31.38 -15.89 1.03
N LEU A 241 -30.58 -15.03 0.37
CA LEU A 241 -29.27 -14.59 0.87
C LEU A 241 -29.44 -13.25 1.60
N ARG A 242 -28.79 -13.10 2.73
CA ARG A 242 -28.86 -11.89 3.54
C ARG A 242 -27.71 -10.94 3.19
N ALA A 243 -28.01 -9.65 3.18
CA ALA A 243 -26.97 -8.62 3.06
C ALA A 243 -25.90 -8.76 4.17
N GLY A 244 -24.65 -8.55 3.83
CA GLY A 244 -23.52 -8.59 4.75
C GLY A 244 -23.15 -9.98 5.29
N GLN A 245 -23.66 -11.06 4.67
CA GLN A 245 -23.28 -12.42 5.02
C GLN A 245 -22.55 -13.11 3.86
N PRO A 246 -21.45 -13.84 4.13
CA PRO A 246 -20.74 -14.58 3.09
C PRO A 246 -21.64 -15.59 2.41
N VAL A 247 -21.52 -15.70 1.09
CA VAL A 247 -22.31 -16.63 0.27
C VAL A 247 -21.65 -18.00 0.29
N ARG A 248 -22.43 -19.05 0.50
CA ARG A 248 -21.97 -20.44 0.37
C ARG A 248 -22.20 -20.93 -1.05
N VAL A 249 -21.24 -21.64 -1.63
CA VAL A 249 -21.40 -22.26 -2.95
C VAL A 249 -22.62 -23.19 -2.99
N ALA A 250 -22.91 -23.90 -1.90
CA ALA A 250 -24.06 -24.77 -1.78
C ALA A 250 -25.43 -24.06 -1.88
N ASP A 251 -25.46 -22.75 -1.57
CA ASP A 251 -26.68 -21.92 -1.70
C ASP A 251 -26.88 -21.38 -3.10
N LEU A 252 -25.98 -21.70 -4.01
CA LEU A 252 -26.03 -21.30 -5.43
C LEU A 252 -26.46 -22.45 -6.34
N ARG A 253 -26.98 -22.08 -7.49
CA ARG A 253 -27.29 -22.99 -8.60
C ARG A 253 -27.17 -22.24 -9.92
N LEU A 254 -27.03 -22.97 -11.00
CA LEU A 254 -27.17 -22.37 -12.33
C LEU A 254 -28.60 -21.80 -12.49
N PRO A 255 -28.74 -20.62 -13.10
CA PRO A 255 -30.05 -20.03 -13.34
C PRO A 255 -30.91 -20.94 -14.22
N VAL A 256 -32.18 -21.04 -13.90
CA VAL A 256 -33.14 -21.82 -14.72
C VAL A 256 -33.41 -21.04 -15.99
N ALA A 257 -33.02 -21.62 -17.13
CA ALA A 257 -33.22 -21.04 -18.45
C ALA A 257 -34.58 -21.46 -19.07
N VAL A 258 -34.97 -22.71 -18.77
CA VAL A 258 -36.29 -23.24 -19.21
C VAL A 258 -37.02 -23.73 -17.98
N THR A 259 -38.23 -23.22 -17.74
CA THR A 259 -39.09 -23.66 -16.64
C THR A 259 -39.98 -24.80 -17.06
N LYS A 260 -40.32 -25.69 -16.12
CA LYS A 260 -41.33 -26.73 -16.34
C LYS A 260 -42.63 -26.13 -16.88
N ASP A 261 -43.27 -26.87 -17.78
CA ASP A 261 -44.51 -26.51 -18.49
C ASP A 261 -44.39 -25.34 -19.46
N SER A 262 -43.23 -24.72 -19.61
CA SER A 262 -42.99 -23.68 -20.62
C SER A 262 -42.99 -24.28 -22.03
N ARG A 263 -43.42 -23.45 -23.01
CA ARG A 263 -43.36 -23.78 -24.42
C ARG A 263 -41.93 -23.55 -24.92
N VAL A 264 -41.37 -24.54 -25.61
CA VAL A 264 -40.03 -24.49 -26.21
C VAL A 264 -40.06 -24.91 -27.68
N SER A 265 -39.14 -24.34 -28.44
CA SER A 265 -38.88 -24.77 -29.83
C SER A 265 -37.86 -25.92 -29.80
N ILE A 266 -38.27 -27.05 -30.30
CA ILE A 266 -37.40 -28.25 -30.44
C ILE A 266 -36.72 -28.14 -31.79
N THR A 267 -35.41 -28.07 -31.84
CA THR A 267 -34.62 -28.12 -33.09
C THR A 267 -33.86 -29.46 -33.18
N PHE A 268 -33.95 -30.09 -34.32
CA PHE A 268 -33.18 -31.27 -34.67
C PHE A 268 -32.34 -30.94 -35.89
N GLU A 269 -31.05 -31.04 -35.77
CA GLU A 269 -30.06 -30.69 -36.79
C GLU A 269 -29.40 -31.93 -37.35
N MET A 270 -29.43 -32.07 -38.66
CA MET A 270 -28.67 -33.05 -39.41
C MET A 270 -27.97 -32.38 -40.60
N PRO A 271 -26.90 -32.96 -41.15
CA PRO A 271 -26.24 -32.42 -42.32
C PRO A 271 -27.25 -32.21 -43.46
N GLY A 272 -27.48 -30.94 -43.86
CA GLY A 272 -28.39 -30.55 -44.92
C GLY A 272 -29.85 -30.40 -44.51
N MET A 273 -30.23 -30.63 -43.24
CA MET A 273 -31.64 -30.48 -42.81
C MET A 273 -31.77 -29.99 -41.36
N ILE A 274 -32.61 -29.00 -41.15
CA ILE A 274 -33.01 -28.54 -39.81
C ILE A 274 -34.53 -28.75 -39.69
N LEU A 275 -34.93 -29.51 -38.68
CA LEU A 275 -36.35 -29.72 -38.36
C LEU A 275 -36.68 -28.94 -37.06
N THR A 276 -37.79 -28.24 -37.09
CA THR A 276 -38.31 -27.51 -35.93
C THR A 276 -39.69 -27.99 -35.54
N ALA A 277 -39.91 -28.21 -34.26
CA ALA A 277 -41.23 -28.58 -33.71
C ALA A 277 -41.49 -27.80 -32.40
N THR A 278 -42.72 -27.71 -32.01
CA THR A 278 -43.13 -27.09 -30.73
C THR A 278 -43.23 -28.21 -29.67
N GLY A 279 -42.63 -27.94 -28.50
CA GLY A 279 -42.70 -28.79 -27.33
C GLY A 279 -43.10 -28.07 -26.07
N ARG A 280 -43.31 -28.84 -25.00
CA ARG A 280 -43.51 -28.39 -23.63
C ARG A 280 -42.44 -29.00 -22.76
N ALA A 281 -41.71 -28.20 -22.02
CA ALA A 281 -40.73 -28.69 -21.04
C ALA A 281 -41.41 -29.47 -19.92
N LEU A 282 -40.91 -30.62 -19.55
CA LEU A 282 -41.43 -31.45 -18.45
C LEU A 282 -40.72 -31.19 -17.10
N GLU A 283 -39.59 -30.48 -17.17
CA GLU A 283 -38.74 -30.18 -16.00
C GLU A 283 -37.98 -28.84 -16.21
N ASP A 284 -37.56 -28.24 -15.12
CA ASP A 284 -36.71 -27.07 -15.13
C ASP A 284 -35.29 -27.45 -15.59
N GLY A 285 -34.61 -26.55 -16.29
CA GLY A 285 -33.23 -26.76 -16.67
C GLY A 285 -32.45 -25.47 -16.87
N PRO A 286 -31.13 -25.49 -16.58
CA PRO A 286 -30.22 -24.40 -16.87
C PRO A 286 -29.79 -24.43 -18.33
N MET A 287 -29.16 -23.34 -18.80
CA MET A 287 -28.50 -23.31 -20.10
C MET A 287 -27.49 -24.45 -20.23
N GLY A 288 -27.51 -25.12 -21.39
CA GLY A 288 -26.69 -26.30 -21.66
C GLY A 288 -27.19 -27.59 -20.98
N GLY A 289 -28.16 -27.52 -20.10
CA GLY A 289 -28.75 -28.66 -19.41
C GLY A 289 -29.58 -29.56 -20.33
N LEU A 290 -29.60 -30.86 -20.06
CA LEU A 290 -30.45 -31.81 -20.76
C LEU A 290 -31.77 -31.93 -20.00
N ILE A 291 -32.89 -31.74 -20.70
CA ILE A 291 -34.25 -31.84 -20.13
C ILE A 291 -35.14 -32.72 -20.96
N ARG A 292 -36.19 -33.26 -20.32
CA ARG A 292 -37.28 -33.96 -21.03
C ARG A 292 -38.29 -32.94 -21.56
N VAL A 293 -38.59 -33.08 -22.84
CA VAL A 293 -39.55 -32.22 -23.55
C VAL A 293 -40.60 -33.06 -24.23
N LEU A 294 -41.85 -32.76 -24.02
CA LEU A 294 -42.99 -33.36 -24.73
C LEU A 294 -43.20 -32.63 -26.04
N ASN A 295 -43.01 -33.32 -27.17
CA ASN A 295 -43.39 -32.81 -28.47
C ASN A 295 -44.92 -32.79 -28.57
N THR A 296 -45.50 -31.59 -28.66
CA THR A 296 -46.97 -31.40 -28.61
C THR A 296 -47.71 -32.01 -29.84
N ARG A 297 -47.02 -32.15 -30.96
CA ARG A 297 -47.58 -32.71 -32.18
C ARG A 297 -47.60 -34.23 -32.19
N SER A 298 -46.45 -34.85 -31.87
CA SER A 298 -46.28 -36.33 -31.86
C SER A 298 -46.64 -36.99 -30.54
N ARG A 299 -46.86 -36.21 -29.47
CA ARG A 299 -47.06 -36.65 -28.07
C ARG A 299 -45.96 -37.57 -27.54
N ARG A 300 -44.74 -37.46 -28.10
CA ARG A 300 -43.57 -38.21 -27.65
C ARG A 300 -42.70 -37.34 -26.76
N THR A 301 -42.15 -37.96 -25.70
CA THR A 301 -41.15 -37.32 -24.84
C THR A 301 -39.78 -37.59 -25.44
N ILE A 302 -38.99 -36.56 -25.53
CA ILE A 302 -37.60 -36.57 -26.04
C ILE A 302 -36.67 -35.89 -25.03
N HIS A 303 -35.40 -36.25 -25.06
CA HIS A 303 -34.34 -35.55 -24.33
C HIS A 303 -33.76 -34.51 -25.27
N ALA A 304 -33.61 -33.28 -24.77
CA ALA A 304 -33.06 -32.18 -25.55
C ALA A 304 -32.23 -31.25 -24.67
N ARG A 305 -31.16 -30.72 -25.22
CA ARG A 305 -30.26 -29.77 -24.57
C ARG A 305 -30.78 -28.35 -24.76
N ILE A 306 -30.81 -27.58 -23.68
CA ILE A 306 -31.21 -26.18 -23.69
C ILE A 306 -30.10 -25.34 -24.33
N VAL A 307 -30.40 -24.64 -25.42
CA VAL A 307 -29.45 -23.73 -26.11
C VAL A 307 -29.89 -22.27 -26.02
N ALA A 308 -31.14 -22.03 -25.66
CA ALA A 308 -31.72 -20.67 -25.38
C ALA A 308 -32.92 -20.83 -24.45
N PRO A 309 -33.41 -19.77 -23.78
CA PRO A 309 -34.56 -19.84 -22.87
C PRO A 309 -35.84 -20.42 -23.47
N ASP A 310 -35.98 -20.37 -24.78
CA ASP A 310 -37.12 -20.84 -25.55
C ASP A 310 -36.78 -21.94 -26.56
N ARG A 311 -35.51 -22.42 -26.60
CA ARG A 311 -35.04 -23.33 -27.63
C ARG A 311 -34.21 -24.48 -27.06
N VAL A 312 -34.52 -25.67 -27.52
CA VAL A 312 -33.80 -26.90 -27.16
C VAL A 312 -33.39 -27.65 -28.43
N VAL A 313 -32.25 -28.30 -28.40
CA VAL A 313 -31.70 -29.11 -29.50
C VAL A 313 -31.67 -30.56 -29.07
N VAL A 314 -32.16 -31.41 -29.94
CA VAL A 314 -32.11 -32.87 -29.75
C VAL A 314 -30.74 -33.37 -30.14
N GLU A 315 -30.04 -34.02 -29.21
CA GLU A 315 -28.79 -34.73 -29.52
C GLU A 315 -29.15 -36.03 -30.23
N SER A 316 -28.69 -36.20 -31.47
CA SER A 316 -28.83 -37.47 -32.18
C SER A 316 -27.65 -38.37 -31.73
N ASP A 317 -27.92 -39.32 -30.85
CA ASP A 317 -27.08 -40.51 -30.67
C ASP A 317 -27.21 -41.44 -31.87
N LEU A 318 -26.87 -40.98 -33.06
CA LEU A 318 -26.66 -41.89 -34.20
C LEU A 318 -25.13 -42.16 -34.25
N PRO A 319 -24.67 -43.38 -33.85
CA PRO A 319 -23.32 -43.74 -34.16
C PRO A 319 -23.17 -43.73 -35.68
N MET A 320 -22.19 -43.02 -36.17
CA MET A 320 -21.77 -43.00 -37.58
C MET A 320 -21.12 -44.37 -37.92
N GLN A 321 -21.96 -45.42 -37.99
CA GLN A 321 -21.61 -46.71 -38.48
C GLN A 321 -22.52 -47.05 -39.65
N LEU A 322 -22.25 -46.50 -40.83
CA LEU A 322 -22.69 -47.08 -42.12
C LEU A 322 -21.97 -46.35 -43.26
N ALA A 323 -20.68 -46.59 -43.39
CA ALA A 323 -19.99 -46.32 -44.65
C ALA A 323 -18.70 -47.15 -44.74
N HIS A 324 -18.83 -48.47 -44.64
CA HIS A 324 -17.79 -49.40 -45.18
C HIS A 324 -18.37 -50.81 -45.33
N THR A 325 -19.32 -50.99 -46.22
CA THR A 325 -19.61 -52.28 -46.83
C THR A 325 -20.33 -52.10 -48.16
N LEU A 326 -19.58 -51.81 -49.16
CA LEU A 326 -19.88 -52.06 -50.54
C LEU A 326 -18.58 -51.83 -51.35
N ASN A 327 -17.70 -52.79 -51.38
CA ASN A 327 -16.99 -53.24 -52.54
C ASN A 327 -16.46 -54.65 -52.33
#